data_9be4074a9831207c9cd99bc4d28a9bde
#
_entry.id   9be4074a9831207c9cd99bc4d28a9bde
#
_cell.length_a   1.000
_cell.length_b   1.000
_cell.length_c   1.000
_cell.angle_alpha   90.00
_cell.angle_beta   90.00
_cell.angle_gamma   90.00
#
_symmetry.space_group_name_H-M   'P 1'
#
loop_
_entity.id
_entity.type
_entity.pdbx_description
1 polymer ?
#
loop_
_entity_poly.entity_id
_entity_poly.type
_entity_poly.pdbx_seq_one_letter_code
_entity_poly.pdbx_strand_id
1 'polypeptide(L)'
;VAARVTDHKSATAQSLSLVKDQIIDKLKIEMAQAKAVEEGKKKLERLQAGDNLNIEWAEAKQISYMQSQGLDHETLRAIFKEQTTDVPTFVGSTSPSGGFILTRINKVIEPESTEKIKLADFNKQLQQMITQEEMSSYLTVLRKQYDVKVKQDSF
;
A
#
# COMPACT_ATOMS: atom_id res chain seq x y z
N VAL A 1 16.98 -8.33 -32.16
CA VAL A 1 15.69 -8.23 -32.88
C VAL A 1 15.57 -6.79 -33.35
N ALA A 2 15.43 -6.58 -34.69
CA ALA A 2 15.19 -5.26 -35.25
C ALA A 2 13.68 -5.13 -35.54
N ALA A 3 13.07 -4.04 -35.05
CA ALA A 3 11.67 -3.75 -35.33
C ALA A 3 11.57 -2.42 -36.09
N ARG A 4 10.69 -2.40 -37.10
CA ARG A 4 10.40 -1.21 -37.92
C ARG A 4 8.92 -0.94 -37.88
N VAL A 5 8.55 0.32 -37.53
CA VAL A 5 7.17 0.78 -37.64
C VAL A 5 6.81 0.92 -39.12
N THR A 6 5.81 0.19 -39.56
CA THR A 6 5.37 0.19 -40.98
C THR A 6 4.12 1.07 -41.18
N ASP A 7 3.35 1.30 -40.13
CA ASP A 7 2.18 2.19 -40.16
C ASP A 7 1.96 2.82 -38.78
N HIS A 8 1.54 4.07 -38.74
CA HIS A 8 1.20 4.80 -37.54
C HIS A 8 -0.15 5.50 -37.75
N LYS A 9 -1.16 5.04 -37.03
CA LYS A 9 -2.47 5.72 -36.96
C LYS A 9 -2.52 6.64 -35.76
N SER A 10 -2.73 7.92 -36.01
CA SER A 10 -2.93 8.90 -34.93
C SER A 10 -4.15 8.54 -34.07
N ALA A 11 -4.06 8.82 -32.77
CA ALA A 11 -5.18 8.61 -31.87
C ALA A 11 -6.37 9.47 -32.30
N THR A 12 -7.50 8.85 -32.50
CA THR A 12 -8.77 9.52 -32.87
C THR A 12 -9.82 9.25 -31.80
N ALA A 13 -10.67 10.25 -31.55
CA ALA A 13 -11.79 10.08 -30.64
C ALA A 13 -12.79 9.08 -31.24
N GLN A 14 -13.11 8.03 -30.50
CA GLN A 14 -14.14 7.07 -30.90
C GLN A 14 -15.53 7.66 -30.67
N SER A 15 -16.50 7.27 -31.53
CA SER A 15 -17.88 7.70 -31.32
C SER A 15 -18.44 7.13 -30.03
N LEU A 16 -19.29 7.91 -29.34
CA LEU A 16 -19.91 7.51 -28.09
C LEU A 16 -20.68 6.19 -28.22
N SER A 17 -21.30 5.94 -29.38
CA SER A 17 -22.04 4.71 -29.64
C SER A 17 -21.19 3.44 -29.57
N LEU A 18 -19.89 3.53 -29.91
CA LEU A 18 -18.97 2.39 -29.87
C LEU A 18 -18.41 2.11 -28.46
N VAL A 19 -18.31 3.13 -27.62
CA VAL A 19 -17.68 3.02 -26.29
C VAL A 19 -18.69 3.09 -25.14
N LYS A 20 -19.96 3.33 -25.43
CA LYS A 20 -21.05 3.52 -24.45
C LYS A 20 -21.09 2.41 -23.41
N ASP A 21 -21.10 1.16 -23.86
CA ASP A 21 -21.22 0.01 -22.96
C ASP A 21 -19.99 -0.13 -22.07
N GLN A 22 -18.80 0.11 -22.61
CA GLN A 22 -17.56 0.12 -21.83
C GLN A 22 -17.54 1.22 -20.78
N ILE A 23 -18.04 2.41 -21.10
CA ILE A 23 -18.17 3.52 -20.15
C ILE A 23 -19.19 3.17 -19.06
N ILE A 24 -20.33 2.59 -19.41
CA ILE A 24 -21.36 2.17 -18.45
C ILE A 24 -20.78 1.13 -17.47
N ASP A 25 -20.08 0.13 -17.97
CA ASP A 25 -19.49 -0.91 -17.13
C ASP A 25 -18.42 -0.34 -16.20
N LYS A 26 -17.56 0.54 -16.71
CA LYS A 26 -16.56 1.24 -15.90
C LYS A 26 -17.20 2.07 -14.79
N LEU A 27 -18.22 2.87 -15.14
CA LEU A 27 -18.94 3.69 -14.16
C LEU A 27 -19.64 2.84 -13.09
N LYS A 28 -20.25 1.71 -13.48
CA LYS A 28 -20.86 0.77 -12.51
C LYS A 28 -19.84 0.25 -11.50
N ILE A 29 -18.65 -0.13 -11.98
CA ILE A 29 -17.56 -0.61 -11.11
C ILE A 29 -17.11 0.51 -10.16
N GLU A 30 -16.85 1.71 -10.67
CA GLU A 30 -16.45 2.87 -9.87
C GLU A 30 -17.49 3.22 -8.80
N MET A 31 -18.77 3.25 -9.17
CA MET A 31 -19.86 3.50 -8.23
C MET A 31 -20.00 2.39 -7.18
N ALA A 32 -19.84 1.13 -7.58
CA ALA A 32 -19.90 0.00 -6.65
C ALA A 32 -18.72 0.06 -5.65
N GLN A 33 -17.52 0.39 -6.10
CA GLN A 33 -16.33 0.56 -5.25
C GLN A 33 -16.53 1.73 -4.27
N ALA A 34 -16.99 2.88 -4.75
CA ALA A 34 -17.25 4.03 -3.88
C ALA A 34 -18.29 3.70 -2.79
N LYS A 35 -19.37 3.03 -3.17
CA LYS A 35 -20.42 2.58 -2.23
C LYS A 35 -19.87 1.56 -1.22
N ALA A 36 -19.05 0.62 -1.65
CA ALA A 36 -18.44 -0.36 -0.76
C ALA A 36 -17.52 0.31 0.28
N VAL A 37 -16.76 1.32 -0.12
CA VAL A 37 -15.92 2.11 0.80
C VAL A 37 -16.78 2.88 1.81
N GLU A 38 -17.85 3.52 1.37
CA GLU A 38 -18.76 4.27 2.25
C GLU A 38 -19.42 3.34 3.27
N GLU A 39 -19.98 2.23 2.83
CA GLU A 39 -20.59 1.22 3.72
C GLU A 39 -19.57 0.58 4.67
N GLY A 40 -18.36 0.34 4.19
CA GLY A 40 -17.27 -0.17 5.01
C GLY A 40 -16.88 0.78 6.13
N LYS A 41 -16.77 2.09 5.85
CA LYS A 41 -16.50 3.12 6.84
C LYS A 41 -17.62 3.20 7.90
N LYS A 42 -18.88 3.20 7.48
CA LYS A 42 -20.02 3.18 8.41
C LYS A 42 -20.01 1.96 9.34
N LYS A 43 -19.67 0.79 8.80
CA LYS A 43 -19.54 -0.43 9.61
C LYS A 43 -18.39 -0.33 10.60
N LEU A 44 -17.25 0.23 10.19
CA LEU A 44 -16.10 0.47 11.07
C LEU A 44 -16.48 1.39 12.23
N GLU A 45 -17.10 2.53 11.96
CA GLU A 45 -17.54 3.49 12.98
C GLU A 45 -18.46 2.83 14.01
N ARG A 46 -19.41 2.03 13.54
CA ARG A 46 -20.33 1.30 14.43
C ARG A 46 -19.60 0.24 15.28
N LEU A 47 -18.65 -0.49 14.71
CA LEU A 47 -17.83 -1.45 15.47
C LEU A 47 -16.97 -0.75 16.52
N GLN A 48 -16.40 0.40 16.19
CA GLN A 48 -15.61 1.22 17.13
C GLN A 48 -16.48 1.85 18.22
N ALA A 49 -17.76 2.11 17.93
CA ALA A 49 -18.75 2.55 18.93
C ALA A 49 -19.24 1.42 19.85
N GLY A 50 -18.81 0.17 19.59
CA GLY A 50 -19.19 -0.99 20.40
C GLY A 50 -20.45 -1.73 19.91
N ASP A 51 -20.97 -1.38 18.73
CA ASP A 51 -22.10 -2.07 18.14
C ASP A 51 -21.72 -3.51 17.78
N ASN A 52 -22.61 -4.43 18.12
CA ASN A 52 -22.44 -5.83 17.71
C ASN A 52 -23.05 -6.02 16.31
N LEU A 53 -22.19 -5.99 15.28
CA LEU A 53 -22.59 -6.25 13.91
C LEU A 53 -22.41 -7.73 13.61
N ASN A 54 -23.44 -8.35 13.01
CA ASN A 54 -23.35 -9.73 12.51
C ASN A 54 -22.49 -9.77 11.24
N ILE A 55 -21.16 -9.77 11.42
CA ILE A 55 -20.17 -9.83 10.32
C ILE A 55 -19.56 -11.22 10.35
N GLU A 56 -19.58 -11.89 9.22
CA GLU A 56 -18.87 -13.13 9.01
C GLU A 56 -17.36 -12.83 8.83
N TRP A 57 -16.58 -13.15 9.85
CA TRP A 57 -15.14 -12.94 9.84
C TRP A 57 -14.42 -14.13 9.23
N ALA A 58 -13.42 -13.88 8.42
CA ALA A 58 -12.49 -14.91 7.96
C ALA A 58 -11.66 -15.46 9.14
N GLU A 59 -11.01 -16.59 8.94
CA GLU A 59 -10.12 -17.18 9.94
C GLU A 59 -9.01 -16.19 10.37
N ALA A 60 -8.72 -16.19 11.68
CA ALA A 60 -7.68 -15.34 12.23
C ALA A 60 -6.31 -15.78 11.72
N LYS A 61 -5.51 -14.80 11.26
CA LYS A 61 -4.16 -15.02 10.76
C LYS A 61 -3.16 -14.24 11.62
N GLN A 62 -2.02 -14.87 11.89
CA GLN A 62 -0.91 -14.16 12.49
C GLN A 62 -0.14 -13.42 11.38
N ILE A 63 0.02 -12.12 11.54
CA ILE A 63 0.75 -11.28 10.61
C ILE A 63 1.91 -10.57 11.31
N SER A 64 2.96 -10.29 10.56
CA SER A 64 4.03 -9.39 10.96
C SER A 64 4.34 -8.45 9.81
N TYR A 65 5.13 -7.40 10.07
CA TYR A 65 5.53 -6.47 9.02
C TYR A 65 6.28 -7.15 7.87
N MET A 66 6.97 -8.27 8.16
CA MET A 66 7.71 -9.07 7.18
C MET A 66 6.87 -10.18 6.53
N GLN A 67 5.74 -10.56 7.14
CA GLN A 67 4.86 -11.63 6.69
C GLN A 67 3.42 -11.12 6.62
N SER A 68 3.08 -10.55 5.47
CA SER A 68 1.78 -9.90 5.25
C SER A 68 0.59 -10.85 5.09
N GLN A 69 0.84 -12.15 4.87
CA GLN A 69 -0.20 -13.17 4.62
C GLN A 69 -1.19 -12.78 3.49
N GLY A 70 -0.70 -12.04 2.49
CA GLY A 70 -1.50 -11.60 1.35
C GLY A 70 -2.26 -10.28 1.56
N LEU A 71 -2.06 -9.60 2.69
CA LEU A 71 -2.58 -8.24 2.88
C LEU A 71 -1.74 -7.24 2.09
N ASP A 72 -2.41 -6.23 1.56
CA ASP A 72 -1.74 -5.11 0.89
C ASP A 72 -1.02 -4.18 1.89
N HIS A 73 -0.11 -3.38 1.38
CA HIS A 73 0.74 -2.50 2.20
C HIS A 73 -0.06 -1.45 2.98
N GLU A 74 -1.15 -0.94 2.42
CA GLU A 74 -2.00 0.05 3.10
C GLU A 74 -2.74 -0.56 4.28
N THR A 75 -3.27 -1.76 4.10
CA THR A 75 -3.92 -2.53 5.18
C THR A 75 -2.93 -2.86 6.29
N LEU A 76 -1.73 -3.33 5.97
CA LEU A 76 -0.67 -3.56 6.96
C LEU A 76 -0.33 -2.30 7.73
N ARG A 77 -0.11 -1.20 7.01
CA ARG A 77 0.21 0.09 7.62
C ARG A 77 -0.89 0.57 8.55
N ALA A 78 -2.16 0.41 8.16
CA ALA A 78 -3.29 0.76 9.00
C ALA A 78 -3.32 -0.08 10.30
N ILE A 79 -3.10 -1.40 10.19
CA ILE A 79 -3.07 -2.31 11.35
C ILE A 79 -1.94 -1.95 12.32
N PHE A 80 -0.72 -1.77 11.82
CA PHE A 80 0.45 -1.50 12.67
C PHE A 80 0.57 -0.04 13.15
N LYS A 81 -0.22 0.87 12.58
CA LYS A 81 -0.34 2.25 13.07
C LYS A 81 -1.23 2.36 14.29
N GLU A 82 -2.17 1.45 14.44
CA GLU A 82 -3.14 1.46 15.53
C GLU A 82 -2.44 1.14 16.86
N GLN A 83 -2.64 2.01 17.85
CA GLN A 83 -2.16 1.76 19.21
C GLN A 83 -3.15 0.81 19.91
N THR A 84 -2.82 -0.46 19.90
CA THR A 84 -3.66 -1.51 20.47
C THR A 84 -3.40 -1.69 21.96
N THR A 85 -3.88 -0.75 22.78
CA THR A 85 -3.91 -0.93 24.25
C THR A 85 -5.06 -1.85 24.68
N ASP A 86 -6.17 -1.79 23.97
CA ASP A 86 -7.37 -2.58 24.25
C ASP A 86 -7.74 -3.45 23.05
N VAL A 87 -7.78 -4.76 23.23
CA VAL A 87 -8.23 -5.73 22.22
C VAL A 87 -9.55 -6.36 22.64
N PRO A 88 -10.49 -6.67 21.72
CA PRO A 88 -10.36 -6.52 20.26
C PRO A 88 -10.53 -5.10 19.77
N THR A 89 -9.68 -4.68 18.82
CA THR A 89 -9.79 -3.39 18.15
C THR A 89 -10.08 -3.56 16.65
N PHE A 90 -10.71 -2.57 16.04
CA PHE A 90 -11.16 -2.62 14.64
C PHE A 90 -10.47 -1.55 13.82
N VAL A 91 -9.93 -1.96 12.69
CA VAL A 91 -9.23 -1.11 11.73
C VAL A 91 -9.83 -1.28 10.34
N GLY A 92 -9.86 -0.22 9.57
CA GLY A 92 -10.33 -0.26 8.19
C GLY A 92 -9.33 0.35 7.23
N SER A 93 -9.25 -0.22 6.04
CA SER A 93 -8.44 0.30 4.94
C SER A 93 -9.17 0.17 3.62
N THR A 94 -8.82 1.04 2.67
CA THR A 94 -9.32 0.94 1.30
C THR A 94 -8.40 0.02 0.50
N SER A 95 -8.98 -0.97 -0.17
CA SER A 95 -8.19 -1.87 -1.03
C SER A 95 -7.77 -1.17 -2.32
N PRO A 96 -6.53 -1.34 -2.80
CA PRO A 96 -6.10 -0.87 -4.12
C PRO A 96 -6.91 -1.45 -5.28
N SER A 97 -7.47 -2.65 -5.11
CA SER A 97 -8.37 -3.29 -6.09
C SER A 97 -9.82 -2.78 -6.04
N GLY A 98 -10.10 -1.85 -5.14
CA GLY A 98 -11.42 -1.33 -4.85
C GLY A 98 -12.11 -2.06 -3.70
N GLY A 99 -12.96 -1.32 -2.98
CA GLY A 99 -13.65 -1.83 -1.80
C GLY A 99 -12.99 -1.44 -0.49
N PHE A 100 -13.45 -2.03 0.61
CA PHE A 100 -13.02 -1.69 1.96
C PHE A 100 -12.73 -2.97 2.76
N ILE A 101 -11.58 -3.01 3.41
CA ILE A 101 -11.14 -4.14 4.24
C ILE A 101 -11.35 -3.76 5.71
N LEU A 102 -12.17 -4.55 6.41
CA LEU A 102 -12.33 -4.47 7.85
C LEU A 102 -11.43 -5.51 8.50
N THR A 103 -10.63 -5.08 9.45
CA THR A 103 -9.72 -5.94 10.20
C THR A 103 -10.06 -5.87 11.69
N ARG A 104 -10.18 -7.03 12.33
CA ARG A 104 -10.30 -7.15 13.77
C ARG A 104 -8.98 -7.65 14.36
N ILE A 105 -8.36 -6.86 15.19
CA ILE A 105 -7.14 -7.23 15.91
C ILE A 105 -7.56 -7.90 17.21
N ASN A 106 -7.34 -9.20 17.31
CA ASN A 106 -7.74 -10.00 18.47
C ASN A 106 -6.67 -10.02 19.56
N LYS A 107 -5.41 -9.95 19.17
CA LYS A 107 -4.26 -10.06 20.08
C LYS A 107 -3.02 -9.43 19.46
N VAL A 108 -2.22 -8.78 20.28
CA VAL A 108 -0.86 -8.39 19.95
C VAL A 108 0.09 -9.43 20.54
N ILE A 109 1.00 -9.91 19.72
CA ILE A 109 2.01 -10.90 20.12
C ILE A 109 3.35 -10.19 20.12
N GLU A 110 3.96 -10.09 21.29
CA GLU A 110 5.32 -9.55 21.38
C GLU A 110 6.33 -10.57 20.84
N PRO A 111 7.37 -10.11 20.12
CA PRO A 111 8.40 -11.00 19.61
C PRO A 111 9.16 -11.66 20.75
N GLU A 112 9.43 -12.95 20.63
CA GLU A 112 10.30 -13.67 21.56
C GLU A 112 11.75 -13.13 21.48
N SER A 113 12.54 -13.41 22.52
CA SER A 113 13.92 -12.89 22.67
C SER A 113 14.85 -13.17 21.47
N THR A 114 14.58 -14.23 20.71
CA THR A 114 15.32 -14.59 19.49
C THR A 114 15.15 -13.57 18.36
N GLU A 115 14.01 -12.85 18.34
CA GLU A 115 13.76 -11.81 17.35
C GLU A 115 14.44 -10.48 17.70
N LYS A 116 14.85 -10.27 18.96
CA LYS A 116 15.63 -9.09 19.36
C LYS A 116 16.99 -9.04 18.67
N ILE A 117 17.58 -10.21 18.38
CA ILE A 117 18.84 -10.32 17.64
C ILE A 117 18.61 -9.91 16.18
N LYS A 118 17.53 -10.39 15.57
CA LYS A 118 17.14 -10.01 14.19
C LYS A 118 16.80 -8.51 14.09
N LEU A 119 16.23 -7.95 15.15
CA LEU A 119 15.92 -6.52 15.22
C LEU A 119 17.21 -5.67 15.27
N ALA A 120 18.25 -6.13 15.99
CA ALA A 120 19.55 -5.47 16.03
C ALA A 120 20.23 -5.47 14.65
N ASP A 121 20.21 -6.61 13.95
CA ASP A 121 20.74 -6.73 12.59
C ASP A 121 19.96 -5.86 11.61
N PHE A 122 18.64 -5.84 11.70
CA PHE A 122 17.78 -4.98 10.90
C PHE A 122 18.06 -3.49 11.15
N ASN A 123 18.19 -3.08 12.42
CA ASN A 123 18.55 -1.71 12.76
C ASN A 123 19.92 -1.31 12.19
N LYS A 124 20.88 -2.22 12.21
CA LYS A 124 22.20 -1.98 11.61
C LYS A 124 22.11 -1.81 10.08
N GLN A 125 21.32 -2.64 9.41
CA GLN A 125 21.08 -2.52 7.96
C GLN A 125 20.35 -1.22 7.62
N LEU A 126 19.36 -0.85 8.42
CA LEU A 126 18.62 0.41 8.25
C LEU A 126 19.54 1.62 8.42
N GLN A 127 20.38 1.63 9.45
CA GLN A 127 21.38 2.69 9.65
C GLN A 127 22.34 2.80 8.46
N GLN A 128 22.83 1.66 7.93
CA GLN A 128 23.69 1.68 6.74
C GLN A 128 22.98 2.28 5.53
N MET A 129 21.71 1.92 5.31
CA MET A 129 20.90 2.45 4.22
C MET A 129 20.68 3.96 4.35
N ILE A 130 20.32 4.43 5.55
CA ILE A 130 20.13 5.87 5.82
C ILE A 130 21.45 6.63 5.60
N THR A 131 22.57 6.12 6.10
CA THR A 131 23.89 6.74 5.93
C THR A 131 24.28 6.83 4.45
N GLN A 132 23.96 5.81 3.65
CA GLN A 132 24.23 5.82 2.21
C GLN A 132 23.36 6.84 1.48
N GLU A 133 22.08 6.97 1.83
CA GLU A 133 21.16 7.97 1.28
C GLU A 133 21.60 9.39 1.66
N GLU A 134 21.98 9.62 2.92
CA GLU A 134 22.51 10.91 3.38
C GLU A 134 23.78 11.30 2.65
N MET A 135 24.73 10.38 2.47
CA MET A 135 25.96 10.61 1.72
C MET A 135 25.65 10.92 0.25
N SER A 136 24.76 10.18 -0.39
CA SER A 136 24.34 10.41 -1.77
C SER A 136 23.69 11.79 -1.94
N SER A 137 22.82 12.15 -1.02
CA SER A 137 22.15 13.46 -1.00
C SER A 137 23.17 14.59 -0.80
N TYR A 138 24.11 14.43 0.13
CA TYR A 138 25.18 15.39 0.39
C TYR A 138 26.06 15.59 -0.84
N LEU A 139 26.50 14.51 -1.48
CA LEU A 139 27.28 14.57 -2.72
C LEU A 139 26.50 15.27 -3.86
N THR A 140 25.19 15.05 -3.93
CA THR A 140 24.33 15.69 -4.92
C THR A 140 24.25 17.20 -4.70
N VAL A 141 24.10 17.64 -3.44
CA VAL A 141 24.12 19.06 -3.09
C VAL A 141 25.46 19.70 -3.41
N LEU A 142 26.57 19.04 -3.04
CA LEU A 142 27.92 19.55 -3.35
C LEU A 142 28.16 19.67 -4.87
N ARG A 143 27.77 18.65 -5.65
CA ARG A 143 27.88 18.71 -7.12
C ARG A 143 27.11 19.88 -7.71
N LYS A 144 25.92 20.14 -7.18
CA LYS A 144 25.10 21.29 -7.61
C LYS A 144 25.72 22.63 -7.20
N GLN A 145 26.25 22.73 -5.99
CA GLN A 145 26.84 23.92 -5.45
C GLN A 145 28.14 24.32 -6.17
N TYR A 146 28.95 23.35 -6.56
CA TYR A 146 30.24 23.56 -7.20
C TYR A 146 30.21 23.31 -8.72
N ASP A 147 29.03 23.20 -9.34
CA ASP A 147 28.82 22.95 -10.79
C ASP A 147 29.69 21.81 -11.36
N VAL A 148 29.82 20.73 -10.60
CA VAL A 148 30.64 19.57 -10.96
C VAL A 148 29.95 18.76 -12.04
N LYS A 149 30.53 18.71 -13.25
CA LYS A 149 30.06 17.87 -14.36
C LYS A 149 30.88 16.59 -14.42
N VAL A 150 30.24 15.45 -14.17
CA VAL A 150 30.86 14.13 -14.34
C VAL A 150 30.69 13.72 -15.78
N LYS A 151 31.80 13.56 -16.52
CA LYS A 151 31.77 12.90 -17.85
C LYS A 151 31.57 11.41 -17.59
N GLN A 152 30.46 10.87 -18.02
CA GLN A 152 30.32 9.41 -18.15
C GLN A 152 31.07 9.01 -19.42
N ASP A 153 32.24 8.40 -19.24
CA ASP A 153 32.90 7.70 -20.32
C ASP A 153 32.08 6.45 -20.62
N SER A 154 31.51 6.42 -21.82
CA SER A 154 30.78 5.26 -22.33
C SER A 154 31.81 4.17 -22.61
N PHE A 155 31.75 3.07 -21.85
CA PHE A 155 32.38 1.80 -22.22
C PHE A 155 31.38 0.93 -22.96
#